data_20648ffc9bd53f8bd39077d951c40967
#
_entry.id   20648ffc9bd53f8bd39077d951c40967
#
_cell.length_a   1.000
_cell.length_b   1.000
_cell.length_c   1.000
_cell.angle_alpha   90.00
_cell.angle_beta   90.00
_cell.angle_gamma   90.00
#
_symmetry.space_group_name_H-M   'P 1'
#
loop_
_entity.id
_entity.type
_entity.pdbx_description
1 polymer ?
#
loop_
_entity_poly.entity_id
_entity_poly.type
_entity_poly.pdbx_seq_one_letter_code
_entity_poly.pdbx_strand_id
1 'polypeptide(L)'
;MVKSLCTQYSPPLLSIPLPKPVIATGLLTPSNSNDPCALATPEPELESFHPFPPPSRLSAPDVAATLRSLGFGYRADFIQKTAKMLVDAHGVSAIGKEGPEKWLDTLRSMNTADAREELLKLMGVGRKVADCVLLMSLDKVRRCKR
;
A
#
# COMPACT_ATOMS: atom_id res chain seq x y z
N MET A 1 0.49 -7.31 5.43
CA MET A 1 -0.63 -6.34 5.53
C MET A 1 -0.73 -5.44 4.30
N VAL A 2 0.19 -4.46 4.06
CA VAL A 2 0.08 -3.55 2.90
C VAL A 2 0.18 -4.30 1.57
N LYS A 3 1.12 -5.25 1.43
CA LYS A 3 1.22 -6.09 0.22
C LYS A 3 -0.09 -6.83 -0.06
N SER A 4 -0.71 -7.43 0.95
CA SER A 4 -2.01 -8.12 0.82
C SER A 4 -3.14 -7.18 0.41
N LEU A 5 -3.14 -5.93 0.93
CA LEU A 5 -4.08 -4.90 0.51
C LEU A 5 -3.92 -4.57 -0.98
N CYS A 6 -2.69 -4.34 -1.43
CA CYS A 6 -2.41 -4.03 -2.83
C CYS A 6 -2.82 -5.17 -3.76
N THR A 7 -2.51 -6.42 -3.38
CA THR A 7 -2.90 -7.60 -4.16
C THR A 7 -4.42 -7.75 -4.28
N GLN A 8 -5.17 -7.43 -3.22
CA GLN A 8 -6.63 -7.58 -3.20
C GLN A 8 -7.37 -6.54 -4.06
N TYR A 9 -6.86 -5.30 -4.09
CA TYR A 9 -7.60 -4.17 -4.68
C TYR A 9 -6.99 -3.60 -5.95
N SER A 10 -5.80 -4.05 -6.36
CA SER A 10 -5.11 -3.52 -7.54
C SER A 10 -4.62 -4.64 -8.46
N PRO A 11 -4.69 -4.46 -9.79
CA PRO A 11 -4.10 -5.41 -10.74
C PRO A 11 -2.57 -5.40 -10.63
N PRO A 12 -1.90 -6.48 -11.00
CA PRO A 12 -0.43 -6.51 -11.00
C PRO A 12 0.12 -5.57 -12.08
N LEU A 13 1.11 -4.76 -11.71
CA LEU A 13 1.87 -3.92 -12.64
C LEU A 13 2.98 -4.71 -13.33
N LEU A 14 3.62 -5.59 -12.57
CA LEU A 14 4.78 -6.36 -13.00
C LEU A 14 4.83 -7.68 -12.25
N SER A 15 5.17 -8.75 -12.98
CA SER A 15 5.43 -10.08 -12.41
C SER A 15 6.85 -10.50 -12.78
N ILE A 16 7.71 -10.73 -11.80
CA ILE A 16 9.11 -11.11 -11.98
C ILE A 16 9.28 -12.54 -11.49
N PRO A 17 9.88 -13.44 -12.29
CA PRO A 17 10.26 -14.77 -11.81
C PRO A 17 11.32 -14.63 -10.71
N LEU A 18 11.07 -15.25 -9.56
CA LEU A 18 12.05 -15.29 -8.48
C LEU A 18 13.29 -16.05 -8.94
N PRO A 19 14.51 -15.55 -8.69
CA PRO A 19 15.73 -16.31 -8.93
C PRO A 19 15.67 -17.57 -8.07
N LYS A 20 15.84 -18.74 -8.71
CA LYS A 20 15.90 -20.01 -7.99
C LYS A 20 17.01 -19.92 -6.95
N PRO A 21 16.75 -20.31 -5.68
CA PRO A 21 17.83 -20.40 -4.70
C PRO A 21 18.87 -21.36 -5.25
N VAL A 22 20.08 -20.87 -5.48
CA VAL A 22 21.23 -21.71 -5.82
C VAL A 22 21.57 -22.44 -4.53
N ILE A 23 21.00 -23.62 -4.35
CA ILE A 23 21.46 -24.54 -3.30
C ILE A 23 22.87 -24.87 -3.68
N ALA A 24 23.83 -24.31 -2.96
CA ALA A 24 25.23 -24.70 -3.05
C ALA A 24 25.31 -26.21 -2.70
N THR A 25 25.45 -27.02 -3.73
CA THR A 25 25.59 -28.48 -3.62
C THR A 25 26.94 -28.76 -2.99
N GLY A 26 26.97 -28.90 -1.70
CA GLY A 26 28.14 -29.31 -0.94
C GLY A 26 27.70 -30.22 0.19
N LEU A 27 27.36 -31.43 -0.09
CA LEU A 27 27.73 -32.67 0.61
C LEU A 27 26.90 -33.84 0.05
N LEU A 28 27.59 -34.71 -0.68
CA LEU A 28 27.06 -35.99 -1.15
C LEU A 28 26.88 -36.90 0.06
N THR A 29 25.66 -37.23 0.42
CA THR A 29 25.36 -38.48 1.13
C THR A 29 24.59 -39.37 0.17
N PRO A 30 25.09 -40.59 -0.10
CA PRO A 30 24.33 -41.53 -0.90
C PRO A 30 23.27 -42.20 -0.02
N SER A 31 22.02 -41.90 -0.23
CA SER A 31 20.94 -42.74 0.29
C SER A 31 20.11 -43.29 -0.85
N ASN A 32 20.21 -44.61 -0.94
CA ASN A 32 19.32 -45.53 -1.64
C ASN A 32 17.84 -45.17 -1.37
N SER A 33 17.06 -45.04 -2.42
CA SER A 33 15.73 -45.62 -2.43
C SER A 33 14.99 -45.28 -3.73
N ASN A 34 14.47 -46.30 -4.34
CA ASN A 34 13.54 -46.30 -5.47
C ASN A 34 12.22 -45.64 -5.04
N ASP A 35 11.98 -44.42 -5.46
CA ASP A 35 10.64 -43.86 -5.49
C ASP A 35 10.37 -43.26 -6.88
N PRO A 36 9.40 -43.80 -7.62
CA PRO A 36 8.92 -43.17 -8.85
C PRO A 36 7.89 -42.15 -8.48
N CYS A 37 8.27 -40.99 -7.93
CA CYS A 37 7.36 -39.92 -7.68
C CYS A 37 7.67 -38.72 -8.58
N ALA A 38 6.77 -38.56 -9.52
CA ALA A 38 6.32 -37.35 -10.17
C ALA A 38 7.37 -36.23 -10.29
N LEU A 39 7.84 -36.02 -11.51
CA LEU A 39 8.40 -34.77 -12.00
C LEU A 39 7.30 -33.66 -11.91
N ALA A 40 7.04 -33.17 -10.72
CA ALA A 40 6.44 -31.86 -10.57
C ALA A 40 7.58 -30.87 -10.73
N THR A 41 7.80 -30.37 -11.92
CA THR A 41 8.58 -29.16 -12.15
C THR A 41 7.96 -28.06 -11.29
N PRO A 42 8.63 -27.52 -10.26
CA PRO A 42 8.08 -26.40 -9.51
C PRO A 42 7.92 -25.25 -10.50
N GLU A 43 6.66 -24.85 -10.75
CA GLU A 43 6.33 -23.64 -11.47
C GLU A 43 7.17 -22.49 -10.88
N PRO A 44 7.77 -21.64 -11.71
CA PRO A 44 8.55 -20.52 -11.20
C PRO A 44 7.62 -19.63 -10.36
N GLU A 45 7.93 -19.52 -9.07
CA GLU A 45 7.20 -18.58 -8.20
C GLU A 45 7.36 -17.17 -8.76
N LEU A 46 6.26 -16.61 -9.25
CA LEU A 46 6.21 -15.25 -9.79
C LEU A 46 5.91 -14.30 -8.64
N GLU A 47 6.82 -13.40 -8.34
CA GLU A 47 6.53 -12.28 -7.45
C GLU A 47 5.83 -11.17 -8.23
N SER A 48 4.57 -10.89 -7.87
CA SER A 48 3.77 -9.83 -8.49
C SER A 48 3.82 -8.56 -7.65
N PHE A 49 4.04 -7.44 -8.31
CA PHE A 49 4.05 -6.10 -7.73
C PHE A 49 2.76 -5.38 -8.09
N HIS A 50 2.06 -4.90 -7.08
CA HIS A 50 0.78 -4.23 -7.21
C HIS A 50 0.90 -2.77 -6.76
N PRO A 51 0.29 -1.80 -7.44
CA PRO A 51 0.25 -0.43 -6.99
C PRO A 51 -0.64 -0.31 -5.74
N PHE A 52 -0.47 0.77 -4.98
CA PHE A 52 -1.39 1.07 -3.89
C PHE A 52 -2.76 1.40 -4.48
N PRO A 53 -3.87 0.84 -3.93
CA PRO A 53 -5.20 1.08 -4.46
C PRO A 53 -5.63 2.53 -4.28
N PRO A 54 -6.35 3.10 -5.27
CA PRO A 54 -6.84 4.47 -5.20
C PRO A 54 -7.93 4.63 -4.13
N PRO A 55 -8.13 5.84 -3.59
CA PRO A 55 -9.14 6.12 -2.57
C PRO A 55 -10.56 5.70 -2.97
N SER A 56 -10.89 5.81 -4.26
CA SER A 56 -12.19 5.38 -4.82
C SER A 56 -12.48 3.90 -4.56
N ARG A 57 -11.47 3.02 -4.67
CA ARG A 57 -11.60 1.59 -4.37
C ARG A 57 -11.73 1.32 -2.87
N LEU A 58 -11.07 2.13 -2.04
CA LEU A 58 -11.06 1.97 -0.58
C LEU A 58 -12.26 2.59 0.13
N SER A 59 -13.09 3.38 -0.56
CA SER A 59 -14.27 4.04 0.00
C SER A 59 -15.50 3.15 0.13
N ALA A 60 -15.50 1.98 -0.51
CA ALA A 60 -16.63 1.05 -0.50
C ALA A 60 -16.93 0.52 0.93
N PRO A 61 -18.21 0.25 1.27
CA PRO A 61 -18.63 -0.10 2.63
C PRO A 61 -18.09 -1.45 3.11
N ASP A 62 -17.87 -2.39 2.22
CA ASP A 62 -17.35 -3.74 2.48
C ASP A 62 -15.84 -3.77 2.77
N VAL A 63 -15.12 -2.71 2.37
CA VAL A 63 -13.65 -2.62 2.51
C VAL A 63 -13.21 -2.75 3.96
N ALA A 64 -13.93 -2.15 4.90
CA ALA A 64 -13.58 -2.23 6.32
C ALA A 64 -13.57 -3.68 6.85
N ALA A 65 -14.53 -4.50 6.43
CA ALA A 65 -14.59 -5.91 6.82
C ALA A 65 -13.40 -6.70 6.22
N THR A 66 -13.12 -6.49 4.94
CA THR A 66 -11.98 -7.12 4.25
C THR A 66 -10.65 -6.69 4.87
N LEU A 67 -10.47 -5.41 5.20
CA LEU A 67 -9.27 -4.92 5.87
C LEU A 67 -9.07 -5.54 7.26
N ARG A 68 -10.16 -5.77 8.01
CA ARG A 68 -10.06 -6.47 9.30
C ARG A 68 -9.58 -7.91 9.12
N SER A 69 -10.07 -8.64 8.11
CA SER A 69 -9.61 -10.00 7.79
C SER A 69 -8.14 -10.04 7.36
N LEU A 70 -7.64 -8.97 6.72
CA LEU A 70 -6.23 -8.79 6.36
C LEU A 70 -5.33 -8.37 7.54
N GLY A 71 -5.88 -8.24 8.77
CA GLY A 71 -5.13 -7.96 9.98
C GLY A 71 -4.94 -6.47 10.31
N PHE A 72 -5.67 -5.55 9.67
CA PHE A 72 -5.59 -4.12 9.98
C PHE A 72 -6.26 -3.74 11.30
N GLY A 73 -7.10 -4.62 11.87
CA GLY A 73 -7.78 -4.38 13.14
C GLY A 73 -8.62 -3.09 13.09
N TYR A 74 -8.56 -2.28 14.16
CA TYR A 74 -9.31 -1.02 14.26
C TYR A 74 -8.93 0.03 13.20
N ARG A 75 -7.74 -0.08 12.59
CA ARG A 75 -7.30 0.83 11.53
C ARG A 75 -8.10 0.67 10.24
N ALA A 76 -8.77 -0.47 10.05
CA ALA A 76 -9.61 -0.73 8.89
C ALA A 76 -10.70 0.34 8.71
N ASP A 77 -11.36 0.71 9.80
CA ASP A 77 -12.40 1.74 9.79
C ASP A 77 -11.85 3.13 9.46
N PHE A 78 -10.66 3.45 9.98
CA PHE A 78 -10.02 4.73 9.68
C PHE A 78 -9.63 4.83 8.20
N ILE A 79 -9.09 3.77 7.62
CA ILE A 79 -8.72 3.73 6.20
C ILE A 79 -9.95 3.94 5.33
N GLN A 80 -11.02 3.20 5.56
CA GLN A 80 -12.26 3.29 4.80
C GLN A 80 -12.91 4.67 4.94
N LYS A 81 -13.04 5.19 6.18
CA LYS A 81 -13.64 6.50 6.44
C LYS A 81 -12.82 7.64 5.83
N THR A 82 -11.49 7.59 5.96
CA THR A 82 -10.60 8.59 5.34
C THR A 82 -10.70 8.55 3.82
N ALA A 83 -10.71 7.36 3.21
CA ALA A 83 -10.88 7.22 1.77
C ALA A 83 -12.22 7.80 1.31
N LYS A 84 -13.30 7.52 2.05
CA LYS A 84 -14.63 8.09 1.78
C LYS A 84 -14.63 9.61 1.90
N MET A 85 -14.08 10.17 2.98
CA MET A 85 -13.98 11.62 3.17
C MET A 85 -13.22 12.29 2.00
N LEU A 86 -12.15 11.70 1.53
CA LEU A 86 -11.36 12.23 0.41
C LEU A 86 -12.14 12.18 -0.91
N VAL A 87 -12.87 11.10 -1.16
CA VAL A 87 -13.70 10.98 -2.36
C VAL A 87 -14.89 11.93 -2.31
N ASP A 88 -15.57 12.05 -1.17
CA ASP A 88 -16.73 12.94 -0.99
C ASP A 88 -16.33 14.43 -1.11
N ALA A 89 -15.14 14.80 -0.59
CA ALA A 89 -14.66 16.18 -0.62
C ALA A 89 -14.07 16.59 -1.97
N HIS A 90 -13.40 15.68 -2.67
CA HIS A 90 -12.61 16.03 -3.86
C HIS A 90 -13.10 15.36 -5.14
N GLY A 91 -14.06 14.46 -5.03
CA GLY A 91 -14.68 13.76 -6.15
C GLY A 91 -13.74 12.69 -6.79
N VAL A 92 -14.32 11.94 -7.73
CA VAL A 92 -13.59 10.99 -8.56
C VAL A 92 -13.44 11.60 -9.94
N SER A 93 -12.23 11.89 -10.38
CA SER A 93 -11.98 12.38 -11.73
C SER A 93 -11.91 11.20 -12.70
N ALA A 94 -12.73 11.22 -13.74
CA ALA A 94 -12.76 10.15 -14.76
C ALA A 94 -11.51 10.11 -15.65
N ILE A 95 -10.73 11.18 -15.70
CA ILE A 95 -9.58 11.33 -16.61
C ILE A 95 -8.39 11.94 -15.85
N GLY A 96 -7.32 11.18 -15.69
CA GLY A 96 -6.07 11.64 -15.10
C GLY A 96 -5.96 11.40 -13.58
N LYS A 97 -5.28 12.31 -12.88
CA LYS A 97 -5.13 12.22 -11.41
C LYS A 97 -6.50 12.36 -10.74
N GLU A 98 -6.78 11.48 -9.77
CA GLU A 98 -7.99 11.58 -8.94
C GLU A 98 -8.02 12.91 -8.17
N GLY A 99 -9.22 13.38 -7.81
CA GLY A 99 -9.41 14.62 -7.04
C GLY A 99 -8.57 14.66 -5.76
N PRO A 100 -8.48 13.57 -4.96
CA PRO A 100 -7.61 13.49 -3.79
C PRO A 100 -6.12 13.70 -4.08
N GLU A 101 -5.62 13.25 -5.24
CA GLU A 101 -4.23 13.47 -5.64
C GLU A 101 -3.95 14.95 -5.93
N LYS A 102 -4.88 15.63 -6.62
CA LYS A 102 -4.80 17.07 -6.86
C LYS A 102 -4.81 17.87 -5.55
N TRP A 103 -5.64 17.45 -4.60
CA TRP A 103 -5.66 18.06 -3.27
C TRP A 103 -4.31 17.87 -2.55
N LEU A 104 -3.69 16.70 -2.61
CA LEU A 104 -2.35 16.49 -2.06
C LEU A 104 -1.29 17.38 -2.74
N ASP A 105 -1.40 17.60 -4.04
CA ASP A 105 -0.52 18.55 -4.76
C ASP A 105 -0.72 19.99 -4.25
N THR A 106 -1.96 20.41 -3.92
CA THR A 106 -2.19 21.73 -3.29
C THR A 106 -1.58 21.83 -1.89
N LEU A 107 -1.67 20.77 -1.08
CA LEU A 107 -1.02 20.74 0.23
C LEU A 107 0.51 20.88 0.13
N ARG A 108 1.11 20.39 -0.96
CA ARG A 108 2.54 20.51 -1.22
C ARG A 108 2.98 21.97 -1.42
N SER A 109 2.12 22.82 -1.99
CA SER A 109 2.38 24.25 -2.19
C SER A 109 2.04 25.12 -0.96
N MET A 110 1.18 24.65 -0.05
CA MET A 110 0.73 25.40 1.14
C MET A 110 1.85 25.52 2.20
N ASN A 111 1.65 26.39 3.19
CA ASN A 111 2.50 26.46 4.37
C ASN A 111 2.40 25.16 5.19
N THR A 112 3.49 24.80 5.89
CA THR A 112 3.57 23.56 6.69
C THR A 112 2.55 23.51 7.82
N ALA A 113 2.25 24.66 8.46
CA ALA A 113 1.25 24.73 9.51
C ALA A 113 -0.16 24.45 8.97
N ASP A 114 -0.54 25.15 7.90
CA ASP A 114 -1.85 25.02 7.27
C ASP A 114 -2.06 23.61 6.69
N ALA A 115 -1.03 23.08 6.01
CA ALA A 115 -1.09 21.71 5.48
C ALA A 115 -1.23 20.66 6.59
N ARG A 116 -0.63 20.90 7.77
CA ARG A 116 -0.84 20.03 8.95
C ARG A 116 -2.28 20.07 9.43
N GLU A 117 -2.88 21.24 9.52
CA GLU A 117 -4.27 21.41 9.96
C GLU A 117 -5.24 20.69 9.02
N GLU A 118 -5.01 20.78 7.71
CA GLU A 118 -5.80 20.04 6.73
C GLU A 118 -5.68 18.52 6.91
N LEU A 119 -4.47 18.01 7.14
CA LEU A 119 -4.25 16.57 7.39
C LEU A 119 -4.91 16.10 8.69
N LEU A 120 -4.95 16.94 9.73
CA LEU A 120 -5.57 16.61 11.01
C LEU A 120 -7.11 16.48 10.93
N LYS A 121 -7.74 16.99 9.89
CA LYS A 121 -9.18 16.81 9.64
C LYS A 121 -9.54 15.39 9.24
N LEU A 122 -8.56 14.61 8.75
CA LEU A 122 -8.78 13.25 8.30
C LEU A 122 -8.93 12.28 9.49
N MET A 123 -9.87 11.34 9.36
CA MET A 123 -10.14 10.36 10.40
C MET A 123 -8.93 9.48 10.69
N GLY A 124 -8.51 9.42 11.96
CA GLY A 124 -7.37 8.60 12.39
C GLY A 124 -5.99 9.20 12.10
N VAL A 125 -5.92 10.42 11.57
CA VAL A 125 -4.67 11.15 11.36
C VAL A 125 -4.39 12.04 12.58
N GLY A 126 -3.52 11.58 13.47
CA GLY A 126 -3.00 12.39 14.58
C GLY A 126 -1.76 13.20 14.18
N ARG A 127 -1.28 14.05 15.10
CA ARG A 127 -0.08 14.92 14.88
C ARG A 127 1.12 14.17 14.31
N LYS A 128 1.46 13.01 14.91
CA LYS A 128 2.59 12.19 14.45
C LYS A 128 2.41 11.75 13.01
N VAL A 129 1.21 11.28 12.64
CA VAL A 129 0.93 10.81 11.29
C VAL A 129 0.96 11.98 10.30
N ALA A 130 0.35 13.11 10.65
CA ALA A 130 0.40 14.32 9.83
C ALA A 130 1.84 14.78 9.57
N ASP A 131 2.68 14.82 10.62
CA ASP A 131 4.09 15.20 10.49
C ASP A 131 4.89 14.21 9.62
N CYS A 132 4.60 12.90 9.71
CA CYS A 132 5.21 11.90 8.83
C CYS A 132 4.79 12.09 7.37
N VAL A 133 3.51 12.38 7.10
CA VAL A 133 3.01 12.65 5.74
C VAL A 133 3.65 13.92 5.18
N LEU A 134 3.72 14.98 5.97
CA LEU A 134 4.36 16.23 5.57
C LEU A 134 5.83 16.03 5.19
N LEU A 135 6.56 15.25 5.99
CA LEU A 135 7.99 15.02 5.78
C LEU A 135 8.25 14.07 4.61
N MET A 136 7.58 12.91 4.59
CA MET A 136 7.91 11.81 3.66
C MET A 136 7.18 11.89 2.32
N SER A 137 5.97 12.47 2.31
CA SER A 137 5.13 12.48 1.10
C SER A 137 5.04 13.86 0.46
N LEU A 138 5.14 14.92 1.27
CA LEU A 138 5.01 16.30 0.79
C LEU A 138 6.33 17.09 0.81
N ASP A 139 7.44 16.44 1.16
CA ASP A 139 8.80 17.02 1.19
C ASP A 139 8.90 18.31 2.03
N LYS A 140 8.06 18.44 3.07
CA LYS A 140 8.03 19.62 3.94
C LYS A 140 8.98 19.47 5.11
N VAL A 141 10.24 19.79 4.89
CA VAL A 141 11.23 19.86 5.97
C VAL A 141 10.94 21.08 6.83
N ARG A 142 10.85 20.92 8.17
CA ARG A 142 10.88 22.05 9.09
C ARG A 142 12.21 22.79 8.90
N ARG A 143 12.19 23.92 8.19
CA ARG A 143 13.29 24.88 8.30
C ARG A 143 13.23 25.42 9.73
N CYS A 144 14.13 24.95 10.56
CA CYS A 144 14.39 25.58 11.85
C CYS A 144 14.83 27.03 11.53
N LYS A 145 13.94 28.01 11.75
CA LYS A 145 14.37 29.41 11.73
C LYS A 145 15.33 29.56 12.91
N ARG A 146 16.62 29.73 12.61
CA ARG A 146 17.60 30.27 13.57
C ARG A 146 17.23 31.69 13.93
#